data_814a1a0c8b7f53258f561ab7d2858ebc
#
_entry.id   814a1a0c8b7f53258f561ab7d2858ebc
#
_cell.length_a   1.000
_cell.length_b   1.000
_cell.length_c   1.000
_cell.angle_alpha   90.00
_cell.angle_beta   90.00
_cell.angle_gamma   90.00
#
_symmetry.space_group_name_H-M   'P 1'
#
loop_
_entity.id
_entity.type
_entity.pdbx_description
1 polymer ?
#
loop_
_entity_poly.entity_id
_entity_poly.type
_entity_poly.pdbx_seq_one_letter_code
_entity_poly.pdbx_strand_id
1 'polypeptide(L)'
;MKTRQKTLLTLLAVAISGIMQSAHAETVLRRGNGSEPKTIDPQIAEGTPEANIMLDLFEGLTTRDGAANIIPGVAEKWDISADGKTYTFHLRHTTWSDGTPLTAADVVYAWQRDVDPAAGGKYGFLLYPVKNAQAIAEGEIKDLSQLGIKALDEYTVQVELEASTPYFLDMLTHASTAPVPQHVVEKHGKAWIRPENIVSNGAYKMTAWQPNAHITLAKSDTYWDKDTVKIDQVIYYPTEDKNTEIKRYRAGELDMTYEIPDDQIKWLRENLKDELLIGPYLGTYFYGFNLTRPPFKDNPKLREALSLAIDRDIITGKITGVGEKPAYGMVPPGINGYDNYRPAYADL
;
A
#
# COMPACT_ATOMS: atom_id res chain seq x y z
N MET A 1 16.08 -66.14 25.97
CA MET A 1 15.52 -64.84 26.37
C MET A 1 16.30 -63.61 25.90
N LYS A 2 17.64 -63.66 25.71
CA LYS A 2 18.47 -62.47 25.34
C LYS A 2 18.33 -62.02 23.88
N THR A 3 17.91 -62.89 22.96
CA THR A 3 17.80 -62.53 21.52
C THR A 3 16.49 -61.78 21.16
N ARG A 4 15.40 -62.03 21.85
CA ARG A 4 14.12 -61.31 21.63
C ARG A 4 14.12 -59.86 22.14
N GLN A 5 14.91 -59.55 23.17
CA GLN A 5 15.02 -58.17 23.68
C GLN A 5 15.82 -57.23 22.75
N LYS A 6 16.84 -57.76 22.03
CA LYS A 6 17.60 -56.95 21.07
C LYS A 6 16.77 -56.57 19.82
N THR A 7 15.90 -57.46 19.34
CA THR A 7 15.05 -57.20 18.19
C THR A 7 13.93 -56.17 18.51
N LEU A 8 13.42 -56.14 19.73
CA LEU A 8 12.42 -55.15 20.16
C LEU A 8 13.02 -53.76 20.29
N LEU A 9 14.25 -53.64 20.78
CA LEU A 9 14.96 -52.36 20.93
C LEU A 9 15.34 -51.76 19.55
N THR A 10 15.65 -52.62 18.57
CA THR A 10 15.98 -52.14 17.21
C THR A 10 14.74 -51.68 16.45
N LEU A 11 13.59 -52.30 16.65
CA LEU A 11 12.29 -51.89 16.05
C LEU A 11 11.78 -50.57 16.70
N LEU A 12 12.04 -50.33 17.98
CA LEU A 12 11.66 -49.09 18.65
C LEU A 12 12.53 -47.90 18.20
N ALA A 13 13.83 -48.15 17.94
CA ALA A 13 14.76 -47.12 17.41
C ALA A 13 14.42 -46.69 15.97
N VAL A 14 13.95 -47.59 15.11
CA VAL A 14 13.52 -47.31 13.73
C VAL A 14 12.18 -46.57 13.70
N ALA A 15 11.27 -46.84 14.64
CA ALA A 15 9.99 -46.14 14.72
C ALA A 15 10.12 -44.66 15.19
N ILE A 16 11.17 -44.35 15.97
CA ILE A 16 11.44 -42.96 16.42
C ILE A 16 12.16 -42.13 15.36
N SER A 17 12.87 -42.76 14.41
CA SER A 17 13.57 -42.03 13.31
C SER A 17 12.65 -41.58 12.19
N GLY A 18 11.38 -41.94 12.17
CA GLY A 18 10.41 -41.61 11.12
C GLY A 18 9.57 -40.35 11.34
N ILE A 19 9.73 -39.62 12.46
CA ILE A 19 8.92 -38.43 12.79
C ILE A 19 9.83 -37.25 13.13
N MET A 20 10.90 -37.06 12.37
CA MET A 20 11.46 -35.75 12.21
C MET A 20 10.74 -35.07 11.02
N GLN A 21 9.49 -34.70 11.20
CA GLN A 21 8.93 -33.59 10.45
C GLN A 21 9.89 -32.43 10.70
N SER A 22 10.59 -32.00 9.66
CA SER A 22 11.34 -30.75 9.70
C SER A 22 10.35 -29.68 10.13
N ALA A 23 10.40 -29.29 11.40
CA ALA A 23 9.73 -28.08 11.86
C ALA A 23 10.37 -26.96 11.05
N HIS A 24 9.71 -26.54 9.98
CA HIS A 24 10.13 -25.34 9.27
C HIS A 24 10.00 -24.21 10.27
N ALA A 25 11.11 -23.58 10.65
CA ALA A 25 11.05 -22.44 11.53
C ALA A 25 10.26 -21.35 10.80
N GLU A 26 9.20 -20.85 11.44
CA GLU A 26 8.39 -19.77 10.91
C GLU A 26 9.25 -18.56 10.61
N THR A 27 9.17 -18.04 9.40
CA THR A 27 9.89 -16.82 8.99
C THR A 27 9.07 -15.59 9.39
N VAL A 28 9.61 -14.77 10.30
CA VAL A 28 8.94 -13.58 10.82
C VAL A 28 9.70 -12.34 10.41
N LEU A 29 9.01 -11.37 9.77
CA LEU A 29 9.53 -10.04 9.50
C LEU A 29 8.96 -9.06 10.55
N ARG A 30 9.84 -8.47 11.35
CA ARG A 30 9.52 -7.43 12.33
C ARG A 30 9.94 -6.07 11.77
N ARG A 31 8.96 -5.22 11.46
CA ARG A 31 9.25 -3.93 10.84
C ARG A 31 8.64 -2.76 11.59
N GLY A 32 9.36 -1.65 11.62
CA GLY A 32 8.82 -0.37 12.02
C GLY A 32 7.78 0.15 11.03
N ASN A 33 6.85 0.99 11.49
CA ASN A 33 5.77 1.49 10.66
C ASN A 33 5.43 2.98 10.90
N GLY A 34 6.28 3.74 11.56
CA GLY A 34 6.00 5.13 11.89
C GLY A 34 4.86 5.29 12.88
N SER A 35 3.83 6.07 12.56
CA SER A 35 2.69 6.29 13.46
C SER A 35 1.73 5.11 13.50
N GLU A 36 0.94 5.05 14.57
CA GLU A 36 -0.21 4.13 14.66
C GLU A 36 -1.19 4.42 13.50
N PRO A 37 -1.61 3.42 12.72
CA PRO A 37 -2.61 3.61 11.68
C PRO A 37 -3.97 3.97 12.28
N LYS A 38 -4.62 4.99 11.73
CA LYS A 38 -5.94 5.42 12.17
C LYS A 38 -7.04 4.47 11.72
N THR A 39 -6.85 3.85 10.57
CA THR A 39 -7.75 2.88 9.95
C THR A 39 -6.96 2.10 8.88
N ILE A 40 -7.42 0.91 8.56
CA ILE A 40 -6.90 0.12 7.43
C ILE A 40 -8.01 -0.18 6.42
N ASP A 41 -9.06 0.63 6.43
CA ASP A 41 -10.10 0.63 5.40
C ASP A 41 -9.55 1.29 4.14
N PRO A 42 -9.38 0.57 3.02
CA PRO A 42 -8.69 1.09 1.84
C PRO A 42 -9.27 2.38 1.27
N GLN A 43 -10.59 2.57 1.30
CA GLN A 43 -11.21 3.78 0.77
C GLN A 43 -11.10 4.99 1.72
N ILE A 44 -10.88 4.77 3.02
CA ILE A 44 -10.91 5.82 4.04
C ILE A 44 -9.50 6.19 4.54
N ALA A 45 -8.56 5.25 4.43
CA ALA A 45 -7.21 5.41 4.96
C ALA A 45 -6.43 6.51 4.23
N GLU A 46 -5.62 7.25 5.01
CA GLU A 46 -4.66 8.25 4.52
C GLU A 46 -3.33 8.00 5.23
N GLY A 47 -2.26 8.04 4.47
CA GLY A 47 -0.93 7.95 5.04
C GLY A 47 -0.17 6.68 4.67
N THR A 48 1.15 6.78 4.79
CA THR A 48 2.05 5.68 4.42
C THR A 48 2.03 4.53 5.44
N PRO A 49 1.87 4.76 6.76
CA PRO A 49 1.73 3.67 7.73
C PRO A 49 0.55 2.75 7.44
N GLU A 50 -0.58 3.32 7.05
CA GLU A 50 -1.78 2.61 6.63
C GLU A 50 -1.52 1.84 5.32
N ALA A 51 -0.94 2.53 4.33
CA ALA A 51 -0.67 1.96 3.01
C ALA A 51 0.24 0.74 3.08
N ASN A 52 1.28 0.75 3.91
CA ASN A 52 2.17 -0.40 4.10
C ASN A 52 1.42 -1.67 4.50
N ILE A 53 0.47 -1.55 5.42
CA ILE A 53 -0.32 -2.67 5.91
C ILE A 53 -1.37 -3.09 4.89
N MET A 54 -2.01 -2.11 4.25
CA MET A 54 -3.03 -2.38 3.24
C MET A 54 -2.49 -3.09 2.01
N LEU A 55 -1.25 -2.81 1.58
CA LEU A 55 -0.61 -3.50 0.45
C LEU A 55 -0.34 -4.98 0.74
N ASP A 56 -0.19 -5.37 1.99
CA ASP A 56 -0.07 -6.77 2.39
C ASP A 56 -1.45 -7.46 2.49
N LEU A 57 -2.49 -6.70 2.86
CA LEU A 57 -3.83 -7.23 3.08
C LEU A 57 -4.71 -7.24 1.83
N PHE A 58 -4.55 -6.26 0.94
CA PHE A 58 -5.42 -6.06 -0.21
C PHE A 58 -4.63 -5.93 -1.51
N GLU A 59 -5.08 -6.63 -2.53
CA GLU A 59 -4.56 -6.54 -3.88
C GLU A 59 -5.62 -5.93 -4.80
N GLY A 60 -5.21 -4.95 -5.62
CA GLY A 60 -6.05 -4.30 -6.63
C GLY A 60 -6.20 -5.13 -7.91
N LEU A 61 -6.93 -4.59 -8.88
CA LEU A 61 -7.01 -5.21 -10.22
C LEU A 61 -5.63 -5.33 -10.86
N THR A 62 -4.79 -4.31 -10.67
CA THR A 62 -3.37 -4.29 -11.02
C THR A 62 -2.53 -4.09 -9.77
N THR A 63 -1.28 -4.54 -9.81
CA THR A 63 -0.30 -4.32 -8.75
C THR A 63 1.07 -3.97 -9.34
N ARG A 64 2.11 -3.86 -8.52
CA ARG A 64 3.47 -3.55 -8.97
C ARG A 64 4.44 -4.65 -8.56
N ASP A 65 5.39 -4.94 -9.44
CA ASP A 65 6.54 -5.76 -9.07
C ASP A 65 7.59 -4.94 -8.28
N GLY A 66 8.66 -5.60 -7.85
CA GLY A 66 9.76 -4.96 -7.12
C GLY A 66 10.55 -3.91 -7.91
N ALA A 67 10.35 -3.82 -9.24
CA ALA A 67 10.92 -2.80 -10.11
C ALA A 67 9.90 -1.69 -10.45
N ALA A 68 8.75 -1.69 -9.75
CA ALA A 68 7.62 -0.77 -9.94
C ALA A 68 6.91 -0.88 -11.31
N ASN A 69 7.09 -1.96 -12.06
CA ASN A 69 6.30 -2.22 -13.25
C ASN A 69 4.87 -2.62 -12.87
N ILE A 70 3.89 -2.17 -13.66
CA ILE A 70 2.49 -2.58 -13.51
C ILE A 70 2.34 -4.03 -13.99
N ILE A 71 1.82 -4.88 -13.12
CA ILE A 71 1.57 -6.29 -13.39
C ILE A 71 0.14 -6.68 -13.03
N PRO A 72 -0.38 -7.81 -13.56
CA PRO A 72 -1.67 -8.35 -13.14
C PRO A 72 -1.74 -8.64 -11.64
N GLY A 73 -2.80 -8.15 -11.00
CA GLY A 73 -3.19 -8.48 -9.63
C GLY A 73 -4.40 -9.42 -9.61
N VAL A 74 -5.51 -8.99 -9.00
CA VAL A 74 -6.79 -9.73 -9.01
C VAL A 74 -7.29 -9.95 -10.44
N ALA A 75 -7.09 -8.98 -11.35
CA ALA A 75 -7.29 -9.21 -12.78
C ALA A 75 -6.08 -9.96 -13.35
N GLU A 76 -6.31 -11.13 -13.97
CA GLU A 76 -5.24 -11.87 -14.65
C GLU A 76 -4.84 -11.26 -15.99
N LYS A 77 -5.77 -10.53 -16.64
CA LYS A 77 -5.60 -9.81 -17.90
C LYS A 77 -6.69 -8.78 -18.08
N TRP A 78 -6.51 -7.91 -19.07
CA TRP A 78 -7.51 -6.92 -19.49
C TRP A 78 -7.43 -6.64 -20.98
N ASP A 79 -8.56 -6.21 -21.54
CA ASP A 79 -8.70 -5.72 -22.90
C ASP A 79 -8.99 -4.23 -22.87
N ILE A 80 -8.42 -3.49 -23.84
CA ILE A 80 -8.63 -2.05 -23.98
C ILE A 80 -9.22 -1.79 -25.35
N SER A 81 -10.33 -1.02 -25.42
CA SER A 81 -10.93 -0.62 -26.67
C SER A 81 -10.00 0.24 -27.52
N ALA A 82 -10.21 0.28 -28.84
CA ALA A 82 -9.36 1.02 -29.76
C ALA A 82 -9.29 2.54 -29.48
N ASP A 83 -10.33 3.10 -28.87
CA ASP A 83 -10.38 4.51 -28.46
C ASP A 83 -9.78 4.76 -27.07
N GLY A 84 -9.33 3.70 -26.38
CA GLY A 84 -8.72 3.77 -25.05
C GLY A 84 -9.68 4.14 -23.91
N LYS A 85 -11.00 4.03 -24.14
CA LYS A 85 -12.00 4.45 -23.14
C LYS A 85 -12.70 3.31 -22.43
N THR A 86 -12.65 2.09 -22.93
CA THR A 86 -13.27 0.93 -22.30
C THR A 86 -12.21 -0.09 -21.92
N TYR A 87 -12.18 -0.47 -20.66
CA TYR A 87 -11.35 -1.52 -20.13
C TYR A 87 -12.23 -2.69 -19.73
N THR A 88 -11.87 -3.90 -20.13
CA THR A 88 -12.53 -5.13 -19.68
C THR A 88 -11.53 -5.98 -18.93
N PHE A 89 -11.71 -6.10 -17.62
CA PHE A 89 -10.83 -6.87 -16.74
C PHE A 89 -11.40 -8.27 -16.56
N HIS A 90 -10.56 -9.28 -16.72
CA HIS A 90 -10.87 -10.69 -16.44
C HIS A 90 -10.26 -11.06 -15.10
N LEU A 91 -11.10 -11.35 -14.12
CA LEU A 91 -10.66 -11.65 -12.76
C LEU A 91 -10.19 -13.09 -12.63
N ARG A 92 -9.23 -13.31 -11.76
CA ARG A 92 -8.85 -14.65 -11.31
C ARG A 92 -9.98 -15.29 -10.51
N HIS A 93 -10.11 -16.61 -10.63
CA HIS A 93 -10.95 -17.37 -9.73
C HIS A 93 -10.22 -17.54 -8.38
N THR A 94 -10.37 -16.57 -7.50
CA THR A 94 -9.75 -16.51 -6.18
C THR A 94 -10.80 -16.29 -5.11
N THR A 95 -10.40 -16.40 -3.85
CA THR A 95 -11.29 -16.23 -2.71
C THR A 95 -10.74 -15.21 -1.73
N TRP A 96 -11.62 -14.62 -0.97
CA TRP A 96 -11.30 -13.89 0.24
C TRP A 96 -10.67 -14.83 1.30
N SER A 97 -10.05 -14.26 2.32
CA SER A 97 -9.39 -15.03 3.39
C SER A 97 -10.34 -15.86 4.26
N ASP A 98 -11.64 -15.65 4.15
CA ASP A 98 -12.69 -16.48 4.76
C ASP A 98 -13.19 -17.62 3.84
N GLY A 99 -12.64 -17.71 2.62
CA GLY A 99 -13.02 -18.72 1.63
C GLY A 99 -14.18 -18.30 0.72
N THR A 100 -14.82 -17.14 0.92
CA THR A 100 -15.86 -16.64 0.04
C THR A 100 -15.26 -16.25 -1.32
N PRO A 101 -15.89 -16.57 -2.48
CA PRO A 101 -15.40 -16.13 -3.78
C PRO A 101 -15.25 -14.61 -3.88
N LEU A 102 -14.12 -14.12 -4.43
CA LEU A 102 -13.96 -12.74 -4.82
C LEU A 102 -14.51 -12.58 -6.24
N THR A 103 -15.46 -11.67 -6.42
CA THR A 103 -16.21 -11.51 -7.67
C THR A 103 -16.16 -10.08 -8.21
N ALA A 104 -16.62 -9.91 -9.44
CA ALA A 104 -16.79 -8.61 -10.07
C ALA A 104 -17.71 -7.67 -9.26
N ALA A 105 -18.65 -8.21 -8.50
CA ALA A 105 -19.53 -7.44 -7.62
C ALA A 105 -18.76 -6.73 -6.50
N ASP A 106 -17.74 -7.37 -5.91
CA ASP A 106 -16.90 -6.78 -4.87
C ASP A 106 -16.10 -5.57 -5.40
N VAL A 107 -15.63 -5.65 -6.66
CA VAL A 107 -14.93 -4.54 -7.31
C VAL A 107 -15.88 -3.37 -7.56
N VAL A 108 -17.06 -3.64 -8.12
CA VAL A 108 -18.10 -2.63 -8.37
C VAL A 108 -18.51 -1.96 -7.06
N TYR A 109 -18.77 -2.74 -6.03
CA TYR A 109 -19.11 -2.24 -4.69
C TYR A 109 -18.01 -1.34 -4.11
N ALA A 110 -16.74 -1.78 -4.18
CA ALA A 110 -15.60 -1.03 -3.67
C ALA A 110 -15.48 0.36 -4.32
N TRP A 111 -15.62 0.43 -5.65
CA TRP A 111 -15.49 1.69 -6.38
C TRP A 111 -16.69 2.60 -6.19
N GLN A 112 -17.90 2.05 -6.12
CA GLN A 112 -19.10 2.82 -5.76
C GLN A 112 -18.96 3.43 -4.36
N ARG A 113 -18.40 2.65 -3.42
CA ARG A 113 -18.14 3.11 -2.05
C ARG A 113 -17.04 4.18 -1.98
N ASP A 114 -15.98 4.09 -2.80
CA ASP A 114 -14.88 5.06 -2.81
C ASP A 114 -15.31 6.44 -3.33
N VAL A 115 -16.22 6.47 -4.31
CA VAL A 115 -16.76 7.73 -4.85
C VAL A 115 -18.02 8.23 -4.12
N ASP A 116 -18.62 7.44 -3.23
CA ASP A 116 -19.77 7.87 -2.44
C ASP A 116 -19.36 8.90 -1.38
N PRO A 117 -19.83 10.16 -1.46
CA PRO A 117 -19.53 11.17 -0.46
C PRO A 117 -19.96 10.78 0.96
N ALA A 118 -20.97 9.92 1.10
CA ALA A 118 -21.44 9.43 2.40
C ALA A 118 -20.45 8.43 3.05
N ALA A 119 -19.68 7.71 2.26
CA ALA A 119 -18.66 6.78 2.77
C ALA A 119 -17.41 7.50 3.30
N GLY A 120 -17.14 8.72 2.83
CA GLY A 120 -16.01 9.54 3.27
C GLY A 120 -14.67 9.14 2.67
N GLY A 121 -14.69 8.57 1.47
CA GLY A 121 -13.51 8.18 0.69
C GLY A 121 -12.51 9.34 0.56
N LYS A 122 -11.21 9.04 0.66
CA LYS A 122 -10.14 10.03 0.66
C LYS A 122 -9.45 10.14 -0.69
N TYR A 123 -9.41 9.05 -1.42
CA TYR A 123 -8.74 8.94 -2.70
C TYR A 123 -9.69 8.66 -3.86
N GLY A 124 -11.01 8.85 -3.68
CA GLY A 124 -12.01 8.68 -4.72
C GLY A 124 -11.72 9.47 -6.01
N PHE A 125 -10.94 10.57 -5.91
CA PHE A 125 -10.48 11.32 -7.08
C PHE A 125 -9.58 10.51 -8.04
N LEU A 126 -8.98 9.40 -7.59
CA LEU A 126 -8.26 8.48 -8.45
C LEU A 126 -9.20 7.77 -9.45
N LEU A 127 -10.48 7.69 -9.12
CA LEU A 127 -11.50 7.13 -10.01
C LEU A 127 -12.18 8.19 -10.92
N TYR A 128 -11.83 9.48 -10.83
CA TYR A 128 -12.45 10.54 -11.67
C TYR A 128 -12.32 10.34 -13.19
N PRO A 129 -11.31 9.62 -13.73
CA PRO A 129 -11.34 9.21 -15.13
C PRO A 129 -12.51 8.29 -15.50
N VAL A 130 -13.08 7.55 -14.52
CA VAL A 130 -14.23 6.69 -14.73
C VAL A 130 -15.49 7.55 -14.93
N LYS A 131 -16.30 7.21 -15.90
CA LYS A 131 -17.52 7.93 -16.26
C LYS A 131 -18.42 8.16 -15.04
N ASN A 132 -18.86 9.39 -14.89
CA ASN A 132 -19.71 9.87 -13.78
C ASN A 132 -19.05 9.87 -12.38
N ALA A 133 -17.81 9.38 -12.21
CA ALA A 133 -17.20 9.26 -10.89
C ALA A 133 -17.10 10.61 -10.16
N GLN A 134 -16.63 11.66 -10.87
CA GLN A 134 -16.51 12.99 -10.29
C GLN A 134 -17.88 13.57 -9.93
N ALA A 135 -18.87 13.49 -10.82
CA ALA A 135 -20.22 14.00 -10.57
C ALA A 135 -20.91 13.31 -9.38
N ILE A 136 -20.63 12.01 -9.19
CA ILE A 136 -21.09 11.26 -8.01
C ILE A 136 -20.39 11.77 -6.75
N ALA A 137 -19.06 11.89 -6.77
CA ALA A 137 -18.27 12.34 -5.62
C ALA A 137 -18.61 13.78 -5.19
N GLU A 138 -18.98 14.64 -6.14
CA GLU A 138 -19.43 16.02 -5.89
C GLU A 138 -20.94 16.10 -5.50
N GLY A 139 -21.65 14.96 -5.52
CA GLY A 139 -23.08 14.87 -5.14
C GLY A 139 -24.05 15.37 -6.19
N GLU A 140 -23.61 15.62 -7.41
CA GLU A 140 -24.46 15.97 -8.55
C GLU A 140 -25.30 14.78 -9.01
N ILE A 141 -24.70 13.59 -9.03
CA ILE A 141 -25.37 12.31 -9.28
C ILE A 141 -25.43 11.53 -7.96
N LYS A 142 -26.64 11.17 -7.54
CA LYS A 142 -26.86 10.43 -6.28
C LYS A 142 -26.95 8.92 -6.46
N ASP A 143 -27.23 8.47 -7.66
CA ASP A 143 -27.37 7.06 -7.99
C ASP A 143 -26.00 6.47 -8.34
N LEU A 144 -25.43 5.73 -7.41
CA LEU A 144 -24.11 5.09 -7.56
C LEU A 144 -24.08 4.07 -8.71
N SER A 145 -25.23 3.54 -9.15
CA SER A 145 -25.29 2.61 -10.28
C SER A 145 -24.96 3.27 -11.62
N GLN A 146 -24.93 4.61 -11.68
CA GLN A 146 -24.52 5.36 -12.86
C GLN A 146 -22.98 5.51 -13.01
N LEU A 147 -22.20 5.05 -12.03
CA LEU A 147 -20.75 4.96 -12.15
C LEU A 147 -20.40 4.08 -13.36
N GLY A 148 -19.43 4.51 -14.16
CA GLY A 148 -18.98 3.82 -15.38
C GLY A 148 -18.27 2.49 -15.12
N ILE A 149 -18.75 1.68 -14.19
CA ILE A 149 -18.26 0.33 -13.89
C ILE A 149 -19.43 -0.63 -13.79
N LYS A 150 -19.26 -1.84 -14.31
CA LYS A 150 -20.25 -2.90 -14.18
C LYS A 150 -19.64 -4.29 -14.20
N ALA A 151 -20.23 -5.23 -13.49
CA ALA A 151 -20.00 -6.64 -13.66
C ALA A 151 -20.74 -7.13 -14.92
N LEU A 152 -20.00 -7.69 -15.89
CA LEU A 152 -20.61 -8.34 -17.05
C LEU A 152 -21.05 -9.76 -16.73
N ASP A 153 -20.28 -10.42 -15.88
CA ASP A 153 -20.52 -11.71 -15.27
C ASP A 153 -19.78 -11.79 -13.92
N GLU A 154 -19.71 -12.96 -13.31
CA GLU A 154 -19.13 -13.17 -11.98
C GLU A 154 -17.65 -12.79 -11.91
N TYR A 155 -16.89 -12.91 -13.03
CA TYR A 155 -15.44 -12.69 -13.07
C TYR A 155 -15.00 -11.69 -14.15
N THR A 156 -15.93 -10.91 -14.69
CA THR A 156 -15.62 -9.90 -15.71
C THR A 156 -16.14 -8.53 -15.33
N VAL A 157 -15.21 -7.58 -15.15
CA VAL A 157 -15.52 -6.17 -14.86
C VAL A 157 -15.28 -5.33 -16.10
N GLN A 158 -16.26 -4.53 -16.49
CA GLN A 158 -16.09 -3.52 -17.55
C GLN A 158 -16.13 -2.12 -16.95
N VAL A 159 -15.15 -1.29 -17.38
CA VAL A 159 -15.00 0.11 -16.95
C VAL A 159 -15.06 1.00 -18.17
N GLU A 160 -15.89 2.03 -18.14
CA GLU A 160 -15.99 3.10 -19.13
C GLU A 160 -15.36 4.38 -18.58
N LEU A 161 -14.44 4.99 -19.33
CA LEU A 161 -13.77 6.23 -18.98
C LEU A 161 -14.39 7.42 -19.73
N GLU A 162 -14.35 8.61 -19.12
CA GLU A 162 -14.74 9.88 -19.77
C GLU A 162 -13.83 10.19 -20.98
N ALA A 163 -12.54 9.96 -20.83
CA ALA A 163 -11.54 10.16 -21.87
C ALA A 163 -10.48 9.06 -21.82
N SER A 164 -9.76 8.87 -22.94
CA SER A 164 -8.60 7.97 -22.95
C SER A 164 -7.58 8.44 -21.90
N THR A 165 -7.26 7.53 -20.97
CA THR A 165 -6.37 7.81 -19.82
C THR A 165 -5.26 6.76 -19.81
N PRO A 166 -4.11 7.02 -20.47
CA PRO A 166 -3.03 6.02 -20.62
C PRO A 166 -2.44 5.51 -19.32
N TYR A 167 -2.54 6.27 -18.24
CA TYR A 167 -2.03 5.94 -16.90
C TYR A 167 -3.11 5.33 -15.98
N PHE A 168 -4.28 4.96 -16.53
CA PHE A 168 -5.38 4.43 -15.72
C PHE A 168 -5.00 3.16 -14.95
N LEU A 169 -4.29 2.23 -15.60
CA LEU A 169 -3.83 1.00 -14.93
C LEU A 169 -2.87 1.29 -13.76
N ASP A 170 -2.10 2.37 -13.85
CA ASP A 170 -1.21 2.82 -12.81
C ASP A 170 -1.99 3.31 -11.57
N MET A 171 -3.08 4.06 -11.80
CA MET A 171 -3.96 4.53 -10.73
C MET A 171 -4.58 3.36 -9.97
N LEU A 172 -4.87 2.23 -10.64
CA LEU A 172 -5.46 1.03 -10.04
C LEU A 172 -4.51 0.23 -9.15
N THR A 173 -3.23 0.60 -9.08
CA THR A 173 -2.29 0.01 -8.11
C THR A 173 -2.41 0.62 -6.72
N HIS A 174 -3.17 1.69 -6.55
CA HIS A 174 -3.40 2.33 -5.26
C HIS A 174 -4.40 1.52 -4.43
N ALA A 175 -4.12 1.36 -3.13
CA ALA A 175 -4.93 0.53 -2.25
C ALA A 175 -6.41 0.94 -2.18
N SER A 176 -6.75 2.24 -2.36
CA SER A 176 -8.15 2.70 -2.34
C SER A 176 -9.01 2.10 -3.45
N THR A 177 -8.40 1.69 -4.56
CA THR A 177 -9.10 1.07 -5.69
C THR A 177 -9.22 -0.45 -5.57
N ALA A 178 -8.62 -1.05 -4.53
CA ALA A 178 -8.72 -2.47 -4.30
C ALA A 178 -10.16 -2.89 -3.97
N PRO A 179 -10.59 -4.10 -4.36
CA PRO A 179 -11.87 -4.65 -3.93
C PRO A 179 -11.93 -4.77 -2.41
N VAL A 180 -13.12 -4.64 -1.84
CA VAL A 180 -13.40 -4.91 -0.43
C VAL A 180 -14.53 -5.93 -0.29
N PRO A 181 -14.52 -6.77 0.75
CA PRO A 181 -15.50 -7.84 0.92
C PRO A 181 -16.87 -7.25 1.29
N GLN A 182 -17.75 -7.04 0.30
CA GLN A 182 -19.07 -6.44 0.48
C GLN A 182 -19.84 -7.09 1.64
N HIS A 183 -19.86 -8.42 1.70
CA HIS A 183 -20.58 -9.19 2.72
C HIS A 183 -20.10 -8.90 4.14
N VAL A 184 -18.82 -8.55 4.33
CA VAL A 184 -18.24 -8.20 5.64
C VAL A 184 -18.49 -6.74 5.97
N VAL A 185 -18.27 -5.85 4.98
CA VAL A 185 -18.48 -4.40 5.15
C VAL A 185 -19.93 -4.11 5.51
N GLU A 186 -20.89 -4.70 4.82
CA GLU A 186 -22.32 -4.52 5.09
C GLU A 186 -22.74 -5.09 6.45
N LYS A 187 -22.15 -6.24 6.83
CA LYS A 187 -22.47 -6.90 8.10
C LYS A 187 -21.95 -6.14 9.32
N HIS A 188 -20.75 -5.60 9.23
CA HIS A 188 -20.04 -5.06 10.39
C HIS A 188 -19.86 -3.53 10.36
N GLY A 189 -20.24 -2.85 9.27
CA GLY A 189 -20.07 -1.41 9.12
C GLY A 189 -18.62 -1.00 9.39
N LYS A 190 -18.39 0.07 10.14
CA LYS A 190 -17.03 0.56 10.44
C LYS A 190 -16.14 -0.43 11.22
N ALA A 191 -16.73 -1.45 11.83
CA ALA A 191 -15.97 -2.47 12.57
C ALA A 191 -15.44 -3.61 11.68
N TRP A 192 -15.67 -3.57 10.37
CA TRP A 192 -15.24 -4.61 9.44
C TRP A 192 -13.71 -4.79 9.39
N ILE A 193 -12.94 -3.72 9.69
CA ILE A 193 -11.48 -3.72 9.70
C ILE A 193 -10.86 -4.27 11.00
N ARG A 194 -11.67 -4.65 11.99
CA ARG A 194 -11.15 -5.21 13.25
C ARG A 194 -10.64 -6.64 13.05
N PRO A 195 -9.61 -7.09 13.81
CA PRO A 195 -9.01 -8.42 13.63
C PRO A 195 -10.03 -9.57 13.61
N GLU A 196 -11.09 -9.46 14.41
CA GLU A 196 -12.13 -10.48 14.50
C GLU A 196 -13.10 -10.51 13.30
N ASN A 197 -13.09 -9.47 12.46
CA ASN A 197 -14.02 -9.31 11.35
C ASN A 197 -13.34 -9.22 9.99
N ILE A 198 -12.11 -8.69 9.94
CA ILE A 198 -11.45 -8.35 8.68
C ILE A 198 -11.21 -9.58 7.81
N VAL A 199 -11.56 -9.42 6.55
CA VAL A 199 -11.34 -10.38 5.48
C VAL A 199 -10.55 -9.68 4.38
N SER A 200 -9.52 -10.32 3.88
CA SER A 200 -8.56 -9.75 2.93
C SER A 200 -8.36 -10.66 1.72
N ASN A 201 -7.81 -10.11 0.63
CA ASN A 201 -7.51 -10.85 -0.60
C ASN A 201 -6.03 -10.81 -0.98
N GLY A 202 -5.19 -10.18 -0.16
CA GLY A 202 -3.75 -10.05 -0.38
C GLY A 202 -2.93 -11.24 0.13
N ALA A 203 -1.61 -11.06 0.09
CA ALA A 203 -0.65 -12.08 0.51
C ALA A 203 -0.78 -12.47 1.98
N TYR A 204 -1.34 -11.60 2.80
CA TYR A 204 -1.48 -11.77 4.24
C TYR A 204 -2.90 -11.53 4.72
N LYS A 205 -3.22 -12.10 5.90
CA LYS A 205 -4.43 -11.88 6.68
C LYS A 205 -4.07 -11.37 8.07
N MET A 206 -4.85 -10.43 8.60
CA MET A 206 -4.61 -9.90 9.95
C MET A 206 -5.01 -10.92 11.00
N THR A 207 -4.13 -11.11 12.00
CA THR A 207 -4.37 -12.00 13.13
C THR A 207 -4.45 -11.26 14.47
N ALA A 208 -3.84 -10.07 14.55
CA ALA A 208 -3.92 -9.23 15.74
C ALA A 208 -3.72 -7.75 15.40
N TRP A 209 -4.39 -6.90 16.15
CA TRP A 209 -4.14 -5.45 16.21
C TRP A 209 -4.23 -5.01 17.67
N GLN A 210 -3.09 -4.76 18.26
CA GLN A 210 -2.97 -4.21 19.62
C GLN A 210 -2.56 -2.73 19.48
N PRO A 211 -3.47 -1.78 19.69
CA PRO A 211 -3.20 -0.36 19.48
C PRO A 211 -1.94 0.13 20.21
N ASN A 212 -1.11 0.89 19.51
CA ASN A 212 0.19 1.40 19.97
C ASN A 212 1.22 0.33 20.36
N ALA A 213 0.96 -0.95 20.09
CA ALA A 213 1.89 -2.03 20.38
C ALA A 213 2.34 -2.72 19.08
N HIS A 214 1.44 -3.39 18.37
CA HIS A 214 1.77 -4.04 17.11
C HIS A 214 0.52 -4.45 16.33
N ILE A 215 0.72 -4.66 15.03
CA ILE A 215 -0.23 -5.32 14.14
C ILE A 215 0.47 -6.55 13.57
N THR A 216 -0.19 -7.71 13.68
CA THR A 216 0.35 -8.98 13.20
C THR A 216 -0.46 -9.49 12.03
N LEU A 217 0.25 -9.81 10.96
CA LEU A 217 -0.29 -10.43 9.76
C LEU A 217 0.33 -11.82 9.60
N ALA A 218 -0.48 -12.81 9.25
CA ALA A 218 -0.02 -14.15 8.87
C ALA A 218 -0.22 -14.37 7.38
N LYS A 219 0.66 -15.14 6.75
CA LYS A 219 0.54 -15.56 5.36
C LYS A 219 -0.85 -16.11 5.09
N SER A 220 -1.45 -15.70 3.97
CA SER A 220 -2.79 -16.15 3.58
C SER A 220 -2.74 -17.44 2.78
N ASP A 221 -3.50 -18.44 3.22
CA ASP A 221 -3.64 -19.72 2.51
C ASP A 221 -4.52 -19.62 1.26
N THR A 222 -5.32 -18.56 1.18
CA THR A 222 -6.27 -18.32 0.08
C THR A 222 -5.73 -17.38 -0.99
N TYR A 223 -4.58 -16.73 -0.77
CA TYR A 223 -3.97 -15.86 -1.77
C TYR A 223 -3.59 -16.67 -3.02
N TRP A 224 -3.94 -16.14 -4.19
CA TRP A 224 -3.74 -16.86 -5.46
C TRP A 224 -2.27 -17.18 -5.76
N ASP A 225 -1.33 -16.29 -5.32
CA ASP A 225 0.11 -16.45 -5.53
C ASP A 225 0.86 -16.81 -4.24
N LYS A 226 0.20 -17.48 -3.31
CA LYS A 226 0.75 -17.84 -1.99
C LYS A 226 2.09 -18.59 -2.03
N ASP A 227 2.37 -19.34 -3.11
CA ASP A 227 3.59 -20.13 -3.21
C ASP A 227 4.84 -19.25 -3.43
N THR A 228 4.68 -18.03 -3.90
CA THR A 228 5.78 -17.04 -4.02
C THR A 228 6.05 -16.32 -2.71
N VAL A 229 5.10 -16.29 -1.78
CA VAL A 229 5.24 -15.62 -0.46
C VAL A 229 6.18 -16.44 0.43
N LYS A 230 7.32 -15.83 0.83
CA LYS A 230 8.40 -16.51 1.58
C LYS A 230 8.38 -16.23 3.08
N ILE A 231 7.71 -15.16 3.50
CA ILE A 231 7.60 -14.74 4.90
C ILE A 231 6.28 -15.25 5.45
N ASP A 232 6.31 -15.98 6.56
CA ASP A 232 5.11 -16.58 7.14
C ASP A 232 4.32 -15.59 7.99
N GLN A 233 5.00 -14.63 8.61
CA GLN A 233 4.39 -13.61 9.46
C GLN A 233 5.07 -12.24 9.29
N VAL A 234 4.28 -11.17 9.27
CA VAL A 234 4.77 -9.78 9.33
C VAL A 234 4.21 -9.12 10.59
N ILE A 235 5.08 -8.49 11.38
CA ILE A 235 4.70 -7.75 12.58
C ILE A 235 5.08 -6.28 12.37
N TYR A 236 4.09 -5.41 12.34
CA TYR A 236 4.22 -3.97 12.23
C TYR A 236 4.26 -3.34 13.62
N TYR A 237 5.32 -2.58 13.90
CA TYR A 237 5.48 -1.85 15.16
C TYR A 237 5.34 -0.35 14.92
N PRO A 238 4.29 0.30 15.40
CA PRO A 238 4.20 1.75 15.37
C PRO A 238 5.29 2.35 16.27
N THR A 239 6.16 3.18 15.68
CA THR A 239 7.26 3.83 16.38
C THR A 239 7.52 5.18 15.71
N GLU A 240 7.00 6.27 16.26
CA GLU A 240 7.09 7.60 15.64
C GLU A 240 8.50 8.19 15.71
N ASP A 241 9.24 7.90 16.78
CA ASP A 241 10.60 8.42 16.97
C ASP A 241 11.63 7.57 16.25
N LYS A 242 12.21 8.09 15.17
CA LYS A 242 13.20 7.43 14.32
C LYS A 242 14.45 7.00 15.09
N ASN A 243 14.85 7.73 16.12
CA ASN A 243 16.00 7.39 16.96
C ASN A 243 15.70 6.18 17.87
N THR A 244 14.48 6.05 18.33
CA THR A 244 14.03 4.86 19.06
C THR A 244 13.96 3.67 18.14
N GLU A 245 13.45 3.84 16.93
CA GLU A 245 13.31 2.78 15.94
C GLU A 245 14.68 2.21 15.54
N ILE A 246 15.66 3.05 15.23
CA ILE A 246 17.02 2.58 14.89
C ILE A 246 17.71 1.90 16.08
N LYS A 247 17.45 2.30 17.32
CA LYS A 247 17.96 1.59 18.51
C LYS A 247 17.38 0.19 18.63
N ARG A 248 16.08 0.02 18.39
CA ARG A 248 15.40 -1.29 18.38
C ARG A 248 15.95 -2.18 17.26
N TYR A 249 16.17 -1.63 16.05
CA TYR A 249 16.82 -2.35 14.96
C TYR A 249 18.20 -2.87 15.38
N ARG A 250 19.05 -2.01 15.92
CA ARG A 250 20.39 -2.37 16.40
C ARG A 250 20.40 -3.38 17.56
N ALA A 251 19.33 -3.42 18.33
CA ALA A 251 19.11 -4.41 19.39
C ALA A 251 18.59 -5.77 18.87
N GLY A 252 18.30 -5.88 17.57
CA GLY A 252 17.70 -7.08 16.96
C GLY A 252 16.21 -7.26 17.25
N GLU A 253 15.53 -6.22 17.72
CA GLU A 253 14.09 -6.23 17.95
C GLU A 253 13.29 -6.00 16.65
N LEU A 254 13.89 -5.34 15.67
CA LEU A 254 13.35 -5.11 14.33
C LEU A 254 14.30 -5.66 13.27
N ASP A 255 13.73 -6.14 12.18
CA ASP A 255 14.45 -6.58 10.98
C ASP A 255 14.52 -5.46 9.94
N MET A 256 13.62 -4.48 10.03
CA MET A 256 13.53 -3.33 9.12
C MET A 256 12.97 -2.10 9.86
N THR A 257 13.56 -0.93 9.62
CA THR A 257 13.00 0.36 10.08
C THR A 257 12.06 0.93 9.02
N TYR A 258 11.14 1.81 9.42
CA TYR A 258 10.30 2.58 8.51
C TYR A 258 11.06 3.73 7.88
N GLU A 259 11.71 4.53 8.73
CA GLU A 259 12.56 5.65 8.31
C GLU A 259 13.86 5.66 9.09
N ILE A 260 14.84 6.40 8.60
CA ILE A 260 16.12 6.62 9.28
C ILE A 260 16.22 8.05 9.81
N PRO A 261 16.91 8.28 10.95
CA PRO A 261 17.15 9.62 11.47
C PRO A 261 18.13 10.38 10.57
N ASP A 262 17.77 11.59 10.13
CA ASP A 262 18.57 12.42 9.22
C ASP A 262 19.92 12.80 9.85
N ASP A 263 19.96 13.03 11.15
CA ASP A 263 21.17 13.37 11.91
C ASP A 263 22.14 12.20 12.08
N GLN A 264 21.71 10.95 11.83
CA GLN A 264 22.52 9.75 11.94
C GLN A 264 22.99 9.19 10.59
N ILE A 265 22.63 9.80 9.46
CA ILE A 265 22.94 9.26 8.13
C ILE A 265 24.43 9.00 7.90
N LYS A 266 25.31 9.86 8.40
CA LYS A 266 26.75 9.68 8.31
C LYS A 266 27.19 8.42 9.06
N TRP A 267 26.73 8.28 10.30
CA TRP A 267 27.03 7.12 11.13
C TRP A 267 26.49 5.81 10.50
N LEU A 268 25.29 5.84 9.96
CA LEU A 268 24.66 4.70 9.29
C LEU A 268 25.48 4.25 8.07
N ARG A 269 25.93 5.19 7.24
CA ARG A 269 26.80 4.91 6.08
C ARG A 269 28.14 4.29 6.47
N GLU A 270 28.70 4.66 7.63
CA GLU A 270 29.97 4.14 8.12
C GLU A 270 29.85 2.78 8.80
N ASN A 271 28.75 2.52 9.52
CA ASN A 271 28.61 1.38 10.41
C ASN A 271 27.60 0.31 9.96
N LEU A 272 26.59 0.68 9.14
CA LEU A 272 25.54 -0.21 8.63
C LEU A 272 25.44 -0.13 7.09
N LYS A 273 26.57 0.06 6.43
CA LYS A 273 26.65 0.30 4.98
C LYS A 273 25.90 -0.74 4.14
N ASP A 274 26.02 -2.02 4.50
CA ASP A 274 25.44 -3.13 3.75
C ASP A 274 23.95 -3.38 4.08
N GLU A 275 23.46 -2.72 5.13
CA GLU A 275 22.07 -2.80 5.60
C GLU A 275 21.29 -1.54 5.25
N LEU A 276 21.99 -0.44 4.92
CA LEU A 276 21.40 0.85 4.58
C LEU A 276 20.93 0.86 3.13
N LEU A 277 19.63 0.85 2.92
CA LEU A 277 19.00 0.97 1.59
C LEU A 277 18.53 2.40 1.36
N ILE A 278 19.11 3.08 0.37
CA ILE A 278 18.67 4.40 -0.10
C ILE A 278 18.25 4.26 -1.55
N GLY A 279 16.98 4.40 -1.80
CA GLY A 279 16.39 4.30 -3.13
C GLY A 279 15.71 5.60 -3.57
N PRO A 280 15.53 5.79 -4.88
CA PRO A 280 14.75 6.93 -5.38
C PRO A 280 13.29 6.80 -4.95
N TYR A 281 12.70 7.92 -4.53
CA TYR A 281 11.28 8.03 -4.21
C TYR A 281 10.65 9.09 -5.11
N LEU A 282 9.56 8.75 -5.78
CA LEU A 282 8.86 9.65 -6.68
C LEU A 282 7.90 10.54 -5.88
N GLY A 283 8.44 11.52 -5.19
CA GLY A 283 7.69 12.42 -4.33
C GLY A 283 8.31 13.80 -4.21
N THR A 284 7.51 14.79 -3.85
CA THR A 284 7.95 16.16 -3.58
C THR A 284 7.50 16.55 -2.20
N TYR A 285 8.47 16.93 -1.34
CA TYR A 285 8.16 17.52 -0.04
C TYR A 285 8.00 19.04 -0.19
N PHE A 286 6.93 19.59 0.34
CA PHE A 286 6.62 21.01 0.20
C PHE A 286 5.92 21.60 1.43
N TYR A 287 6.04 22.92 1.60
CA TYR A 287 5.19 23.68 2.52
C TYR A 287 4.08 24.36 1.74
N GLY A 288 2.84 24.23 2.22
CA GLY A 288 1.67 24.89 1.66
C GLY A 288 1.33 26.19 2.38
N PHE A 289 0.88 27.19 1.63
CA PHE A 289 0.33 28.41 2.19
C PHE A 289 -1.20 28.33 2.28
N ASN A 290 -1.78 28.73 3.40
CA ASN A 290 -3.22 28.87 3.50
C ASN A 290 -3.69 30.10 2.73
N LEU A 291 -4.27 29.89 1.55
CA LEU A 291 -4.73 30.95 0.65
C LEU A 291 -6.13 31.50 0.98
N THR A 292 -6.82 30.94 1.98
CA THR A 292 -8.20 31.34 2.32
C THR A 292 -8.26 32.57 3.20
N ARG A 293 -7.14 32.97 3.83
CA ARG A 293 -7.08 34.09 4.78
C ARG A 293 -5.74 34.85 4.74
N PRO A 294 -5.69 36.11 5.23
CA PRO A 294 -4.43 36.85 5.42
C PRO A 294 -3.44 36.08 6.30
N PRO A 295 -2.11 36.32 6.14
CA PRO A 295 -1.49 37.30 5.23
C PRO A 295 -1.28 36.79 3.79
N PHE A 296 -1.58 35.50 3.52
CA PHE A 296 -1.24 34.85 2.24
C PHE A 296 -2.32 34.99 1.17
N LYS A 297 -3.59 35.18 1.59
CA LYS A 297 -4.68 35.47 0.66
C LYS A 297 -4.36 36.71 -0.13
N ASP A 298 -4.57 36.67 -1.44
CA ASP A 298 -4.39 37.79 -2.38
C ASP A 298 -3.00 38.46 -2.35
N ASN A 299 -1.98 37.75 -1.79
CA ASN A 299 -0.62 38.28 -1.65
C ASN A 299 0.43 37.34 -2.28
N PRO A 300 0.47 37.21 -3.63
CA PRO A 300 1.42 36.33 -4.30
C PRO A 300 2.89 36.73 -4.07
N LYS A 301 3.18 38.03 -3.95
CA LYS A 301 4.53 38.53 -3.72
C LYS A 301 5.11 38.06 -2.37
N LEU A 302 4.29 38.02 -1.31
CA LEU A 302 4.74 37.50 -0.01
C LEU A 302 5.06 36.01 -0.09
N ARG A 303 4.23 35.24 -0.80
CA ARG A 303 4.48 33.80 -0.97
C ARG A 303 5.75 33.51 -1.77
N GLU A 304 5.96 34.30 -2.84
CA GLU A 304 7.18 34.22 -3.64
C GLU A 304 8.42 34.61 -2.82
N ALA A 305 8.38 35.71 -2.07
CA ALA A 305 9.48 36.13 -1.22
C ALA A 305 9.87 35.06 -0.18
N LEU A 306 8.89 34.43 0.46
CA LEU A 306 9.14 33.34 1.41
C LEU A 306 9.71 32.12 0.71
N SER A 307 9.25 31.76 -0.51
CA SER A 307 9.80 30.68 -1.29
C SER A 307 11.26 30.92 -1.70
N LEU A 308 11.60 32.16 -2.07
CA LEU A 308 12.96 32.59 -2.40
C LEU A 308 13.91 32.60 -1.19
N ALA A 309 13.38 32.80 0.01
CA ALA A 309 14.17 32.79 1.25
C ALA A 309 14.64 31.39 1.67
N ILE A 310 14.14 30.34 1.06
CA ILE A 310 14.51 28.96 1.38
C ILE A 310 15.67 28.51 0.51
N ASP A 311 16.83 28.30 1.13
CA ASP A 311 17.99 27.67 0.48
C ASP A 311 17.81 26.15 0.41
N ARG A 312 17.35 25.68 -0.74
CA ARG A 312 17.05 24.25 -0.97
C ARG A 312 18.29 23.39 -1.06
N ASP A 313 19.41 23.96 -1.53
CA ASP A 313 20.68 23.24 -1.65
C ASP A 313 21.29 22.97 -0.28
N ILE A 314 21.14 23.91 0.67
CA ILE A 314 21.53 23.66 2.07
C ILE A 314 20.66 22.56 2.68
N ILE A 315 19.36 22.57 2.45
CA ILE A 315 18.47 21.55 3.00
C ILE A 315 18.87 20.18 2.45
N THR A 316 18.90 20.01 1.14
CA THR A 316 19.15 18.69 0.51
C THR A 316 20.60 18.23 0.67
N GLY A 317 21.57 19.15 0.67
CA GLY A 317 22.98 18.80 0.72
C GLY A 317 23.58 18.68 2.12
N LYS A 318 23.04 19.44 3.12
CA LYS A 318 23.65 19.51 4.46
C LYS A 318 22.74 19.07 5.60
N ILE A 319 21.41 19.16 5.42
CA ILE A 319 20.46 18.81 6.48
C ILE A 319 20.00 17.37 6.28
N THR A 320 19.34 17.04 5.18
CA THR A 320 18.87 15.67 4.90
C THR A 320 20.00 14.81 4.36
N GLY A 321 20.69 15.20 3.30
CA GLY A 321 21.94 14.58 2.85
C GLY A 321 21.84 13.14 2.38
N VAL A 322 20.63 12.62 2.09
CA VAL A 322 20.42 11.24 1.64
C VAL A 322 20.29 11.09 0.13
N GLY A 323 20.28 12.19 -0.63
CA GLY A 323 20.28 12.17 -2.09
C GLY A 323 19.09 12.87 -2.72
N GLU A 324 18.28 13.55 -1.92
CA GLU A 324 17.18 14.41 -2.39
C GLU A 324 17.73 15.50 -3.30
N LYS A 325 16.89 15.95 -4.20
CA LYS A 325 17.18 17.04 -5.14
C LYS A 325 16.38 18.29 -4.75
N PRO A 326 16.98 19.49 -4.87
CA PRO A 326 16.24 20.74 -4.70
C PRO A 326 15.02 20.79 -5.61
N ALA A 327 13.82 20.99 -5.03
CA ALA A 327 12.57 21.05 -5.78
C ALA A 327 12.13 22.49 -6.02
N TYR A 328 11.87 22.83 -7.27
CA TYR A 328 11.36 24.12 -7.70
C TYR A 328 9.96 24.03 -8.32
N GLY A 329 9.40 22.82 -8.41
CA GLY A 329 8.05 22.52 -8.89
C GLY A 329 7.45 21.34 -8.13
N MET A 330 6.14 21.14 -8.30
CA MET A 330 5.40 20.04 -7.63
C MET A 330 5.68 18.66 -8.26
N VAL A 331 6.08 18.61 -9.52
CA VAL A 331 6.35 17.35 -10.22
C VAL A 331 7.82 16.99 -10.02
N PRO A 332 8.12 15.84 -9.37
CA PRO A 332 9.50 15.42 -9.15
C PRO A 332 10.16 14.96 -10.45
N PRO A 333 11.50 14.93 -10.50
CA PRO A 333 12.24 14.38 -11.63
C PRO A 333 12.00 12.88 -11.78
N GLY A 334 12.04 12.37 -13.02
CA GLY A 334 11.91 10.95 -13.33
C GLY A 334 10.52 10.55 -13.82
N ILE A 335 9.57 11.48 -13.91
CA ILE A 335 8.30 11.24 -14.59
C ILE A 335 8.52 11.31 -16.10
N ASN A 336 8.14 10.23 -16.79
CA ASN A 336 8.33 10.10 -18.23
C ASN A 336 7.58 11.20 -18.99
N GLY A 337 8.29 11.86 -19.91
CA GLY A 337 7.74 12.97 -20.73
C GLY A 337 7.60 14.30 -19.98
N TYR A 338 8.14 14.43 -18.77
CA TYR A 338 8.14 15.68 -18.03
C TYR A 338 9.56 16.18 -17.77
N ASP A 339 9.86 17.38 -18.29
CA ASP A 339 11.10 18.08 -17.98
C ASP A 339 10.96 18.82 -16.63
N ASN A 340 12.00 18.78 -15.81
CA ASN A 340 12.00 19.45 -14.53
C ASN A 340 11.76 20.95 -14.69
N TYR A 341 10.67 21.44 -14.13
CA TYR A 341 10.42 22.87 -14.04
C TYR A 341 11.45 23.54 -13.12
N ARG A 342 12.19 24.50 -13.69
CA ARG A 342 13.09 25.36 -12.94
C ARG A 342 12.74 26.83 -13.28
N PRO A 343 12.11 27.58 -12.39
CA PRO A 343 11.75 28.96 -12.65
C PRO A 343 13.00 29.84 -12.75
N ALA A 344 12.92 30.94 -13.51
CA ALA A 344 14.05 31.85 -13.71
C ALA A 344 14.63 32.45 -12.42
N TYR A 345 13.83 32.54 -11.38
CA TYR A 345 14.29 33.01 -10.06
C TYR A 345 15.08 31.95 -9.27
N ALA A 346 15.12 30.72 -9.70
CA ALA A 346 15.86 29.68 -9.02
C ALA A 346 17.37 29.85 -9.10
N ASP A 347 17.83 30.75 -9.96
CA ASP A 347 19.23 31.09 -10.19
C ASP A 347 19.62 32.48 -9.62
N LEU A 348 18.70 33.13 -8.89
CA LEU A 348 18.94 34.40 -8.16
C LEU A 348 19.44 34.15 -6.75
#